data_f9b8aa0e347d7e8cc466d7b76e3b837b
#
_entry.id   f9b8aa0e347d7e8cc466d7b76e3b837b
#
_cell.length_a   1.000
_cell.length_b   1.000
_cell.length_c   1.000
_cell.angle_alpha   90.00
_cell.angle_beta   90.00
_cell.angle_gamma   90.00
#
_symmetry.space_group_name_H-M   'P 1'
#
loop_
_entity.id
_entity.type
_entity.pdbx_description
1 polymer ?
#
loop_
_entity_poly.entity_id
_entity_poly.type
_entity_poly.pdbx_seq_one_letter_code
_entity_poly.pdbx_strand_id
1 'polypeptide(L)'
;MESVNIKELNERIQKESAFVDLLSLEMGKVIVGQKHLVENLMIAMLADGHILLEGVPGLAKTLAISTLSQAVNAKFSRIQFTPDLLPADVTGTLIYSQKKESFEVHKGPVFANFVLADEINRAPAKVQSALLEAMQERQVTLGDQTYPLPQPFLVMATQNPIEQEGTYPLPEAQVDRFMLKVVVGYPKRDEEKLIIRMNNSGEFPKASPVVSPEDIVRAREVVREVYMDEKIERYIVDIVYATRVPEDYGLKNLKDLISFGGSPRASISLSMAAKAYAFIKRRGYVIPEDVRAVCPEVLRHRLGLTYEAEAENVTPEEIIEQVINAVIVP
;
A
#
# COMPACT_ATOMS: atom_id res chain seq x y z
N MET A 1 3.05 33.28 6.70
CA MET A 1 2.24 32.07 6.41
C MET A 1 0.79 32.54 6.31
N GLU A 2 0.17 32.40 5.13
CA GLU A 2 -1.26 32.69 4.98
C GLU A 2 -2.02 31.78 5.94
N SER A 3 -2.94 32.33 6.72
CA SER A 3 -3.81 31.57 7.59
C SER A 3 -4.65 30.63 6.74
N VAL A 4 -4.35 29.34 6.76
CA VAL A 4 -5.14 28.32 6.07
C VAL A 4 -6.59 28.46 6.55
N ASN A 5 -7.49 28.79 5.64
CA ASN A 5 -8.91 28.84 5.94
C ASN A 5 -9.44 27.38 6.02
N ILE A 6 -9.33 26.79 7.21
CA ILE A 6 -9.71 25.39 7.46
C ILE A 6 -11.16 25.12 7.03
N LYS A 7 -12.05 26.10 7.11
CA LYS A 7 -13.44 25.93 6.69
C LYS A 7 -13.56 25.73 5.18
N GLU A 8 -12.90 26.57 4.42
CA GLU A 8 -12.87 26.51 2.95
C GLU A 8 -12.20 25.20 2.46
N LEU A 9 -11.10 24.84 3.11
CA LEU A 9 -10.41 23.57 2.84
C LEU A 9 -11.31 22.36 3.14
N ASN A 10 -12.05 22.38 4.25
CA ASN A 10 -13.02 21.34 4.60
C ASN A 10 -14.15 21.21 3.55
N GLU A 11 -14.74 22.31 3.13
CA GLU A 11 -15.79 22.32 2.11
C GLU A 11 -15.27 21.75 0.79
N ARG A 12 -14.06 22.14 0.38
CA ARG A 12 -13.39 21.59 -0.81
C ARG A 12 -13.14 20.10 -0.69
N ILE A 13 -12.61 19.65 0.43
CA ILE A 13 -12.32 18.22 0.66
C ILE A 13 -13.60 17.40 0.70
N GLN A 14 -14.67 17.88 1.32
CA GLN A 14 -15.97 17.19 1.31
C GLN A 14 -16.49 16.99 -0.11
N LYS A 15 -16.29 17.95 -0.99
CA LYS A 15 -16.69 17.86 -2.41
C LYS A 15 -15.78 16.89 -3.19
N GLU A 16 -14.47 17.06 -3.06
CA GLU A 16 -13.49 16.29 -3.82
C GLU A 16 -13.41 14.82 -3.35
N SER A 17 -13.76 14.52 -2.09
CA SER A 17 -13.78 13.15 -1.55
C SER A 17 -15.12 12.41 -1.77
N ALA A 18 -16.11 13.03 -2.40
CA ALA A 18 -17.43 12.43 -2.57
C ALA A 18 -17.40 11.09 -3.33
N PHE A 19 -16.46 10.93 -4.26
CA PHE A 19 -16.29 9.68 -5.02
C PHE A 19 -15.85 8.50 -4.15
N VAL A 20 -15.26 8.73 -2.98
CA VAL A 20 -14.77 7.66 -2.09
C VAL A 20 -15.92 6.76 -1.63
N ASP A 21 -17.09 7.33 -1.34
CA ASP A 21 -18.26 6.54 -0.96
C ASP A 21 -18.78 5.70 -2.12
N LEU A 22 -18.80 6.28 -3.34
CA LEU A 22 -19.18 5.55 -4.54
C LEU A 22 -18.21 4.42 -4.83
N LEU A 23 -16.91 4.68 -4.67
CA LEU A 23 -15.86 3.69 -4.84
C LEU A 23 -16.02 2.55 -3.81
N SER A 24 -16.24 2.90 -2.54
CA SER A 24 -16.48 1.94 -1.46
C SER A 24 -17.73 1.09 -1.72
N LEU A 25 -18.78 1.70 -2.25
CA LEU A 25 -20.03 1.00 -2.61
C LEU A 25 -19.79 -0.01 -3.74
N GLU A 26 -19.10 0.39 -4.81
CA GLU A 26 -18.77 -0.48 -5.93
C GLU A 26 -17.86 -1.64 -5.50
N MET A 27 -16.85 -1.36 -4.69
CA MET A 27 -15.99 -2.40 -4.11
C MET A 27 -16.80 -3.38 -3.27
N GLY A 28 -17.74 -2.88 -2.45
CA GLY A 28 -18.60 -3.69 -1.59
C GLY A 28 -19.59 -4.59 -2.30
N LYS A 29 -19.91 -4.34 -3.58
CA LYS A 29 -20.73 -5.26 -4.41
C LYS A 29 -20.00 -6.57 -4.71
N VAL A 30 -18.68 -6.50 -4.85
CA VAL A 30 -17.83 -7.62 -5.32
C VAL A 30 -17.07 -8.25 -4.16
N ILE A 31 -16.56 -7.43 -3.25
CA ILE A 31 -15.73 -7.86 -2.13
C ILE A 31 -16.58 -8.00 -0.89
N VAL A 32 -16.78 -9.24 -0.47
CA VAL A 32 -17.50 -9.54 0.78
C VAL A 32 -16.52 -9.45 1.96
N GLY A 33 -16.87 -8.65 2.96
CA GLY A 33 -15.96 -8.38 4.07
C GLY A 33 -14.73 -7.58 3.63
N GLN A 34 -13.55 -7.90 4.21
CA GLN A 34 -12.26 -7.31 3.84
C GLN A 34 -12.25 -5.76 3.80
N LYS A 35 -13.08 -5.10 4.63
CA LYS A 35 -13.18 -3.63 4.67
C LYS A 35 -11.85 -2.95 4.93
N HIS A 36 -11.04 -3.58 5.80
CA HIS A 36 -9.71 -3.09 6.14
C HIS A 36 -8.78 -3.11 4.92
N LEU A 37 -8.79 -4.18 4.12
CA LEU A 37 -8.02 -4.25 2.87
C LEU A 37 -8.46 -3.17 1.88
N VAL A 38 -9.77 -3.00 1.67
CA VAL A 38 -10.32 -1.99 0.75
C VAL A 38 -9.94 -0.58 1.18
N GLU A 39 -10.06 -0.26 2.47
CA GLU A 39 -9.67 1.05 3.02
C GLU A 39 -8.17 1.32 2.81
N ASN A 40 -7.30 0.34 3.08
CA ASN A 40 -5.85 0.48 2.88
C ASN A 40 -5.45 0.58 1.40
N LEU A 41 -6.16 -0.09 0.49
CA LEU A 41 -5.98 0.10 -0.95
C LEU A 41 -6.31 1.54 -1.37
N MET A 42 -7.39 2.11 -0.84
CA MET A 42 -7.76 3.51 -1.10
C MET A 42 -6.72 4.48 -0.50
N ILE A 43 -6.24 4.23 0.72
CA ILE A 43 -5.18 5.03 1.33
C ILE A 43 -3.92 5.00 0.45
N ALA A 44 -3.44 3.82 0.06
CA ALA A 44 -2.26 3.69 -0.78
C ALA A 44 -2.43 4.39 -2.13
N MET A 45 -3.59 4.25 -2.78
CA MET A 45 -3.91 4.90 -4.04
C MET A 45 -3.89 6.44 -3.94
N LEU A 46 -4.51 6.99 -2.89
CA LEU A 46 -4.63 8.43 -2.67
C LEU A 46 -3.34 9.06 -2.13
N ALA A 47 -2.58 8.34 -1.33
CA ALA A 47 -1.28 8.77 -0.81
C ALA A 47 -0.11 8.58 -1.81
N ASP A 48 -0.40 8.12 -3.04
CA ASP A 48 0.62 7.81 -4.06
C ASP A 48 1.66 6.78 -3.61
N GLY A 49 1.24 5.85 -2.74
CA GLY A 49 2.06 4.78 -2.20
C GLY A 49 1.85 3.43 -2.89
N HIS A 50 2.66 2.45 -2.49
CA HIS A 50 2.50 1.05 -2.87
C HIS A 50 2.18 0.22 -1.65
N ILE A 51 1.58 -0.96 -1.83
CA ILE A 51 1.09 -1.79 -0.74
C ILE A 51 1.61 -3.22 -0.86
N LEU A 52 2.06 -3.77 0.26
CA LEU A 52 2.44 -5.17 0.40
C LEU A 52 1.34 -5.89 1.20
N LEU A 53 0.80 -6.95 0.65
CA LEU A 53 -0.19 -7.80 1.32
C LEU A 53 0.43 -9.10 1.79
N GLU A 54 0.24 -9.39 3.06
CA GLU A 54 0.60 -10.67 3.63
C GLU A 54 -0.66 -11.45 4.01
N GLY A 55 -0.75 -12.69 3.59
CA GLY A 55 -1.89 -13.56 3.91
C GLY A 55 -1.93 -14.81 3.04
N VAL A 56 -2.65 -15.80 3.52
CA VAL A 56 -2.81 -17.08 2.81
C VAL A 56 -3.51 -16.92 1.45
N PRO A 57 -3.36 -17.87 0.53
CA PRO A 57 -4.11 -17.89 -0.72
C PRO A 57 -5.63 -17.91 -0.49
N GLY A 58 -6.40 -17.41 -1.47
CA GLY A 58 -7.86 -17.48 -1.43
C GLY A 58 -8.57 -16.35 -0.67
N LEU A 59 -7.86 -15.34 -0.17
CA LEU A 59 -8.42 -14.21 0.60
C LEU A 59 -8.81 -13.00 -0.28
N ALA A 60 -9.21 -13.23 -1.52
CA ALA A 60 -9.68 -12.21 -2.46
C ALA A 60 -8.70 -11.07 -2.79
N LYS A 61 -7.38 -11.26 -2.55
CA LYS A 61 -6.36 -10.23 -2.82
C LYS A 61 -6.37 -9.77 -4.28
N THR A 62 -6.33 -10.71 -5.22
CA THR A 62 -6.41 -10.42 -6.67
C THR A 62 -7.73 -9.76 -7.04
N LEU A 63 -8.84 -10.24 -6.46
CA LEU A 63 -10.16 -9.69 -6.72
C LEU A 63 -10.26 -8.22 -6.24
N ALA A 64 -9.66 -7.89 -5.11
CA ALA A 64 -9.70 -6.54 -4.55
C ALA A 64 -9.06 -5.50 -5.49
N ILE A 65 -7.84 -5.75 -5.99
CA ILE A 65 -7.18 -4.77 -6.87
C ILE A 65 -7.78 -4.74 -8.27
N SER A 66 -8.23 -5.88 -8.80
CA SER A 66 -8.91 -5.89 -10.10
C SER A 66 -10.26 -5.17 -10.05
N THR A 67 -11.00 -5.31 -8.95
CA THR A 67 -12.25 -4.56 -8.71
C THR A 67 -11.99 -3.07 -8.58
N LEU A 68 -10.95 -2.68 -7.83
CA LEU A 68 -10.53 -1.28 -7.71
C LEU A 68 -10.19 -0.68 -9.08
N SER A 69 -9.44 -1.42 -9.91
CA SER A 69 -9.07 -0.96 -11.25
C SER A 69 -10.30 -0.76 -12.15
N GLN A 70 -11.31 -1.63 -12.06
CA GLN A 70 -12.57 -1.50 -12.79
C GLN A 70 -13.33 -0.26 -12.32
N ALA A 71 -13.46 -0.06 -11.00
CA ALA A 71 -14.19 1.07 -10.43
C ALA A 71 -13.51 2.43 -10.72
N VAL A 72 -12.18 2.45 -10.92
CA VAL A 72 -11.40 3.63 -11.34
C VAL A 72 -11.29 3.76 -12.87
N ASN A 73 -11.81 2.80 -13.64
CA ASN A 73 -11.62 2.73 -15.10
C ASN A 73 -10.14 2.77 -15.52
N ALA A 74 -9.29 2.08 -14.78
CA ALA A 74 -7.85 2.09 -14.95
C ALA A 74 -7.34 0.76 -15.54
N LYS A 75 -6.20 0.80 -16.24
CA LYS A 75 -5.56 -0.40 -16.77
C LYS A 75 -4.98 -1.25 -15.64
N PHE A 76 -5.39 -2.52 -15.60
CA PHE A 76 -4.89 -3.53 -14.66
C PHE A 76 -3.94 -4.51 -15.33
N SER A 77 -2.91 -4.92 -14.60
CA SER A 77 -2.00 -6.00 -15.00
C SER A 77 -1.68 -6.89 -13.80
N ARG A 78 -1.61 -8.20 -14.03
CA ARG A 78 -1.15 -9.18 -13.06
C ARG A 78 0.16 -9.80 -13.52
N ILE A 79 1.14 -9.86 -12.63
CA ILE A 79 2.42 -10.51 -12.80
C ILE A 79 2.52 -11.61 -11.75
N GLN A 80 2.50 -12.87 -12.17
CA GLN A 80 2.76 -13.99 -11.29
C GLN A 80 4.27 -14.17 -11.18
N PHE A 81 4.82 -14.01 -9.98
CA PHE A 81 6.23 -14.17 -9.72
C PHE A 81 6.58 -15.65 -9.60
N THR A 82 7.57 -16.10 -10.38
CA THR A 82 8.04 -17.49 -10.43
C THR A 82 9.57 -17.50 -10.45
N PRO A 83 10.23 -18.63 -10.09
CA PRO A 83 11.69 -18.72 -10.07
C PRO A 83 12.38 -18.50 -11.42
N ASP A 84 11.70 -18.75 -12.52
CA ASP A 84 12.18 -18.62 -13.90
C ASP A 84 11.92 -17.25 -14.53
N LEU A 85 11.20 -16.35 -13.83
CA LEU A 85 10.89 -15.02 -14.33
C LEU A 85 12.17 -14.18 -14.51
N LEU A 86 12.22 -13.42 -15.61
CA LEU A 86 13.31 -12.49 -15.90
C LEU A 86 12.87 -11.03 -15.68
N PRO A 87 13.80 -10.10 -15.39
CA PRO A 87 13.48 -8.67 -15.31
C PRO A 87 12.74 -8.13 -16.55
N ALA A 88 13.11 -8.59 -17.74
CA ALA A 88 12.47 -8.20 -19.00
C ALA A 88 10.99 -8.63 -19.10
N ASP A 89 10.59 -9.70 -18.42
CA ASP A 89 9.20 -10.14 -18.37
C ASP A 89 8.32 -9.16 -17.57
N VAL A 90 8.92 -8.40 -16.66
CA VAL A 90 8.25 -7.36 -15.87
C VAL A 90 8.28 -6.01 -16.58
N THR A 91 9.45 -5.56 -17.01
CA THR A 91 9.67 -4.21 -17.54
C THR A 91 9.49 -4.11 -19.04
N GLY A 92 9.70 -5.21 -19.76
CA GLY A 92 9.74 -5.21 -21.21
C GLY A 92 11.17 -5.22 -21.76
N THR A 93 11.29 -5.24 -23.06
CA THR A 93 12.57 -5.36 -23.76
C THR A 93 12.54 -4.76 -25.16
N LEU A 94 13.69 -4.69 -25.80
CA LEU A 94 13.81 -4.38 -27.23
C LEU A 94 13.75 -5.67 -28.02
N ILE A 95 12.91 -5.73 -29.06
CA ILE A 95 12.77 -6.87 -29.97
C ILE A 95 13.16 -6.40 -31.38
N TYR A 96 14.06 -7.15 -32.04
CA TYR A 96 14.41 -6.84 -33.40
C TYR A 96 13.29 -7.26 -34.38
N SER A 97 12.72 -6.29 -35.07
CA SER A 97 11.70 -6.50 -36.10
C SER A 97 12.36 -6.72 -37.46
N GLN A 98 12.34 -7.93 -37.97
CA GLN A 98 12.87 -8.25 -39.30
C GLN A 98 12.12 -7.49 -40.41
N LYS A 99 10.83 -7.16 -40.23
CA LYS A 99 10.04 -6.42 -41.21
C LYS A 99 10.46 -4.95 -41.32
N LYS A 100 10.90 -4.35 -40.21
CA LYS A 100 11.28 -2.93 -40.14
C LYS A 100 12.78 -2.74 -40.08
N GLU A 101 13.55 -3.83 -40.04
CA GLU A 101 15.01 -3.84 -39.89
C GLU A 101 15.49 -2.94 -38.74
N SER A 102 14.70 -2.87 -37.64
CA SER A 102 14.94 -2.01 -36.50
C SER A 102 14.50 -2.66 -35.18
N PHE A 103 15.03 -2.16 -34.05
CA PHE A 103 14.57 -2.58 -32.73
C PHE A 103 13.28 -1.86 -32.39
N GLU A 104 12.30 -2.62 -31.93
CA GLU A 104 11.02 -2.12 -31.43
C GLU A 104 10.92 -2.36 -29.94
N VAL A 105 10.37 -1.36 -29.22
CA VAL A 105 10.13 -1.45 -27.79
C VAL A 105 8.89 -2.30 -27.53
N HIS A 106 9.08 -3.40 -26.79
CA HIS A 106 7.99 -4.20 -26.27
C HIS A 106 7.83 -3.91 -24.77
N LYS A 107 6.82 -3.10 -24.43
CA LYS A 107 6.53 -2.71 -23.05
C LYS A 107 5.99 -3.89 -22.25
N GLY A 108 6.57 -4.14 -21.07
CA GLY A 108 6.16 -5.19 -20.17
C GLY A 108 4.86 -4.85 -19.39
N PRO A 109 4.36 -5.81 -18.59
CA PRO A 109 3.13 -5.69 -17.84
C PRO A 109 3.15 -4.58 -16.77
N VAL A 110 4.31 -4.10 -16.36
CA VAL A 110 4.44 -2.97 -15.43
C VAL A 110 3.85 -1.66 -15.98
N PHE A 111 3.67 -1.55 -17.32
CA PHE A 111 3.03 -0.40 -17.96
C PHE A 111 1.50 -0.46 -17.86
N ALA A 112 1.02 -0.47 -16.62
CA ALA A 112 -0.38 -0.40 -16.25
C ALA A 112 -0.55 0.55 -15.05
N ASN A 113 -1.77 1.03 -14.83
CA ASN A 113 -2.08 1.88 -13.67
C ASN A 113 -2.02 1.09 -12.37
N PHE A 114 -2.65 -0.09 -12.36
CA PHE A 114 -2.66 -0.99 -11.23
C PHE A 114 -1.98 -2.31 -11.58
N VAL A 115 -0.96 -2.64 -10.83
CA VAL A 115 -0.15 -3.84 -11.02
C VAL A 115 -0.25 -4.73 -9.79
N LEU A 116 -0.70 -5.96 -9.97
CA LEU A 116 -0.58 -7.01 -8.97
C LEU A 116 0.71 -7.80 -9.21
N ALA A 117 1.65 -7.67 -8.29
CA ALA A 117 2.84 -8.53 -8.21
C ALA A 117 2.53 -9.70 -7.27
N ASP A 118 2.02 -10.80 -7.85
CA ASP A 118 1.54 -11.93 -7.06
C ASP A 118 2.69 -12.85 -6.68
N GLU A 119 2.81 -13.16 -5.37
CA GLU A 119 3.88 -13.97 -4.78
C GLU A 119 5.29 -13.43 -5.07
N ILE A 120 5.52 -12.14 -4.82
CA ILE A 120 6.76 -11.42 -5.15
C ILE A 120 8.03 -12.12 -4.62
N ASN A 121 7.92 -12.83 -3.50
CA ASN A 121 9.01 -13.57 -2.88
C ASN A 121 9.37 -14.89 -3.61
N ARG A 122 8.65 -15.30 -4.67
CA ARG A 122 8.98 -16.49 -5.46
C ARG A 122 9.97 -16.25 -6.58
N ALA A 123 10.18 -15.00 -7.00
CA ALA A 123 11.15 -14.68 -8.04
C ALA A 123 12.52 -14.28 -7.48
N PRO A 124 13.60 -14.47 -8.24
CA PRO A 124 14.95 -14.05 -7.84
C PRO A 124 15.06 -12.56 -7.57
N ALA A 125 16.03 -12.17 -6.73
CA ALA A 125 16.24 -10.78 -6.29
C ALA A 125 16.38 -9.77 -7.46
N LYS A 126 16.91 -10.19 -8.61
CA LYS A 126 17.03 -9.32 -9.80
C LYS A 126 15.66 -8.88 -10.35
N VAL A 127 14.68 -9.79 -10.33
CA VAL A 127 13.32 -9.51 -10.81
C VAL A 127 12.58 -8.63 -9.81
N GLN A 128 12.71 -8.95 -8.52
CA GLN A 128 12.18 -8.10 -7.44
C GLN A 128 12.72 -6.67 -7.54
N SER A 129 14.05 -6.53 -7.72
CA SER A 129 14.71 -5.23 -7.86
C SER A 129 14.21 -4.43 -9.07
N ALA A 130 13.93 -5.07 -10.20
CA ALA A 130 13.40 -4.39 -11.39
C ALA A 130 12.00 -3.79 -11.13
N LEU A 131 11.11 -4.53 -10.44
CA LEU A 131 9.81 -4.00 -10.06
C LEU A 131 9.95 -2.86 -9.04
N LEU A 132 10.79 -3.03 -8.02
CA LEU A 132 10.99 -2.04 -6.95
C LEU A 132 11.64 -0.75 -7.47
N GLU A 133 12.49 -0.84 -8.49
CA GLU A 133 13.03 0.33 -9.19
C GLU A 133 11.92 1.06 -9.95
N ALA A 134 11.12 0.35 -10.74
CA ALA A 134 9.97 0.93 -11.43
C ALA A 134 8.96 1.59 -10.48
N MET A 135 8.75 1.01 -9.28
CA MET A 135 7.91 1.60 -8.23
C MET A 135 8.48 2.93 -7.72
N GLN A 136 9.77 3.01 -7.50
CA GLN A 136 10.43 4.19 -6.95
C GLN A 136 10.57 5.30 -7.99
N GLU A 137 11.06 4.95 -9.19
CA GLU A 137 11.39 5.92 -10.23
C GLU A 137 10.18 6.35 -11.06
N ARG A 138 9.05 5.62 -10.98
CA ARG A 138 7.83 5.86 -11.79
C ARG A 138 8.09 5.84 -13.29
N GLN A 139 9.15 5.20 -13.71
CA GLN A 139 9.60 5.10 -15.09
C GLN A 139 10.42 3.82 -15.29
N VAL A 140 10.58 3.41 -16.53
CA VAL A 140 11.40 2.26 -16.93
C VAL A 140 12.28 2.64 -18.12
N THR A 141 13.56 2.31 -18.05
CA THR A 141 14.50 2.50 -19.17
C THR A 141 14.59 1.20 -20.00
N LEU A 142 14.29 1.30 -21.28
CA LEU A 142 14.38 0.19 -22.26
C LEU A 142 15.33 0.61 -23.38
N GLY A 143 16.49 -0.04 -23.44
CA GLY A 143 17.58 0.41 -24.32
C GLY A 143 18.08 1.80 -23.90
N ASP A 144 18.07 2.74 -24.84
CA ASP A 144 18.56 4.10 -24.62
C ASP A 144 17.44 5.09 -24.26
N GLN A 145 16.21 4.63 -24.08
CA GLN A 145 15.05 5.49 -23.80
C GLN A 145 14.37 5.17 -22.49
N THR A 146 13.97 6.21 -21.80
CA THR A 146 13.21 6.12 -20.54
C THR A 146 11.73 6.45 -20.79
N TYR A 147 10.86 5.57 -20.32
CA TYR A 147 9.42 5.64 -20.50
C TYR A 147 8.74 5.85 -19.13
N PRO A 148 7.95 6.92 -18.96
CA PRO A 148 7.17 7.10 -17.74
C PRO A 148 6.08 6.04 -17.64
N LEU A 149 5.78 5.63 -16.41
CA LEU A 149 4.65 4.76 -16.11
C LEU A 149 3.34 5.56 -16.07
N PRO A 150 2.20 4.93 -16.41
CA PRO A 150 0.91 5.62 -16.38
C PRO A 150 0.53 6.06 -14.97
N GLN A 151 -0.17 7.19 -14.85
CA GLN A 151 -0.67 7.70 -13.58
C GLN A 151 -2.19 7.57 -13.50
N PRO A 152 -2.77 7.25 -12.33
CA PRO A 152 -2.08 6.85 -11.10
C PRO A 152 -1.35 5.51 -11.27
N PHE A 153 -0.22 5.32 -10.60
CA PHE A 153 0.52 4.05 -10.61
C PHE A 153 0.51 3.45 -9.20
N LEU A 154 -0.08 2.28 -9.06
CA LEU A 154 -0.16 1.54 -7.80
C LEU A 154 0.29 0.10 -8.00
N VAL A 155 1.29 -0.33 -7.25
CA VAL A 155 1.67 -1.73 -7.13
C VAL A 155 1.13 -2.30 -5.85
N MET A 156 0.40 -3.40 -5.96
CA MET A 156 0.05 -4.29 -4.87
C MET A 156 0.87 -5.57 -5.00
N ALA A 157 1.81 -5.77 -4.10
CA ALA A 157 2.56 -7.01 -4.02
C ALA A 157 1.93 -7.96 -2.99
N THR A 158 2.01 -9.26 -3.23
CA THR A 158 1.55 -10.26 -2.26
C THR A 158 2.69 -11.15 -1.82
N GLN A 159 2.64 -11.56 -0.55
CA GLN A 159 3.49 -12.58 0.04
C GLN A 159 2.63 -13.64 0.74
N ASN A 160 3.05 -14.90 0.62
CA ASN A 160 2.47 -15.98 1.40
C ASN A 160 3.40 -16.29 2.58
N PRO A 161 2.98 -16.07 3.84
CA PRO A 161 3.84 -16.29 5.00
C PRO A 161 4.09 -17.77 5.30
N ILE A 162 3.27 -18.68 4.76
CA ILE A 162 3.35 -20.12 5.06
C ILE A 162 4.35 -20.84 4.14
N GLU A 163 4.47 -20.38 2.89
CA GLU A 163 5.38 -20.98 1.91
C GLU A 163 6.79 -20.44 2.10
N GLN A 164 7.68 -21.25 2.67
CA GLN A 164 9.10 -20.91 2.84
C GLN A 164 10.01 -21.60 1.81
N GLU A 165 9.64 -22.76 1.30
CA GLU A 165 10.43 -23.46 0.30
C GLU A 165 10.39 -22.76 -1.07
N GLY A 166 11.57 -22.58 -1.67
CA GLY A 166 11.69 -21.93 -2.98
C GLY A 166 11.37 -20.45 -2.99
N THR A 167 11.46 -19.78 -1.84
CA THR A 167 11.23 -18.33 -1.72
C THR A 167 12.53 -17.55 -1.55
N TYR A 168 12.53 -16.32 -2.04
CA TYR A 168 13.57 -15.32 -1.90
C TYR A 168 13.01 -14.16 -1.09
N PRO A 169 13.25 -14.12 0.23
CA PRO A 169 12.71 -13.04 1.07
C PRO A 169 13.20 -11.67 0.58
N LEU A 170 12.31 -10.70 0.61
CA LEU A 170 12.67 -9.33 0.31
C LEU A 170 13.56 -8.79 1.44
N PRO A 171 14.74 -8.21 1.12
CA PRO A 171 15.53 -7.49 2.11
C PRO A 171 14.73 -6.33 2.72
N GLU A 172 14.98 -6.01 3.98
CA GLU A 172 14.28 -4.96 4.73
C GLU A 172 14.28 -3.60 4.00
N ALA A 173 15.42 -3.21 3.42
CA ALA A 173 15.54 -1.98 2.62
C ALA A 173 14.64 -1.96 1.37
N GLN A 174 14.23 -3.13 0.88
CA GLN A 174 13.31 -3.27 -0.23
C GLN A 174 11.86 -3.25 0.23
N VAL A 175 11.56 -3.88 1.36
CA VAL A 175 10.22 -3.85 1.98
C VAL A 175 9.85 -2.43 2.42
N ASP A 176 10.81 -1.62 2.88
CA ASP A 176 10.62 -0.20 3.25
C ASP A 176 10.13 0.70 2.09
N ARG A 177 10.22 0.24 0.84
CA ARG A 177 9.66 0.95 -0.33
C ARG A 177 8.13 0.87 -0.43
N PHE A 178 7.52 -0.12 0.21
CA PHE A 178 6.07 -0.18 0.33
C PHE A 178 5.61 0.78 1.42
N MET A 179 4.63 1.61 1.11
CA MET A 179 4.06 2.54 2.09
C MET A 179 3.35 1.80 3.22
N LEU A 180 2.55 0.80 2.86
CA LEU A 180 1.75 -0.01 3.78
C LEU A 180 2.09 -1.50 3.62
N LYS A 181 2.13 -2.21 4.74
CA LYS A 181 2.06 -3.68 4.78
C LYS A 181 0.78 -4.07 5.51
N VAL A 182 -0.12 -4.75 4.82
CA VAL A 182 -1.44 -5.14 5.35
C VAL A 182 -1.50 -6.65 5.51
N VAL A 183 -1.84 -7.09 6.70
CA VAL A 183 -2.12 -8.50 6.98
C VAL A 183 -3.59 -8.78 6.67
N VAL A 184 -3.82 -9.72 5.74
CA VAL A 184 -5.16 -10.10 5.29
C VAL A 184 -5.58 -11.37 6.02
N GLY A 185 -6.57 -11.23 6.89
CA GLY A 185 -7.13 -12.34 7.67
C GLY A 185 -8.29 -13.05 6.96
N TYR A 186 -8.72 -14.15 7.54
CA TYR A 186 -9.91 -14.89 7.08
C TYR A 186 -11.18 -14.04 7.21
N PRO A 187 -12.17 -14.23 6.32
CA PRO A 187 -13.47 -13.62 6.47
C PRO A 187 -14.19 -14.14 7.72
N LYS A 188 -15.11 -13.34 8.25
CA LYS A 188 -15.98 -13.76 9.35
C LYS A 188 -16.96 -14.84 8.87
N ARG A 189 -17.47 -15.65 9.79
CA ARG A 189 -18.39 -16.76 9.48
C ARG A 189 -19.59 -16.35 8.63
N ASP A 190 -20.18 -15.20 8.88
CA ASP A 190 -21.35 -14.72 8.12
C ASP A 190 -20.94 -14.17 6.74
N GLU A 191 -19.75 -13.60 6.62
CA GLU A 191 -19.17 -13.17 5.34
C GLU A 191 -18.87 -14.39 4.45
N GLU A 192 -18.36 -15.48 5.02
CA GLU A 192 -18.09 -16.73 4.30
C GLU A 192 -19.37 -17.36 3.76
N LYS A 193 -20.49 -17.31 4.52
CA LYS A 193 -21.82 -17.71 4.01
C LYS A 193 -22.26 -16.90 2.80
N LEU A 194 -22.00 -15.57 2.81
CA LEU A 194 -22.32 -14.71 1.67
C LEU A 194 -21.48 -15.06 0.46
N ILE A 195 -20.19 -15.34 0.64
CA ILE A 195 -19.27 -15.78 -0.42
C ILE A 195 -19.79 -17.08 -1.06
N ILE A 196 -20.20 -18.06 -0.26
CA ILE A 196 -20.79 -19.31 -0.76
C ILE A 196 -22.05 -19.03 -1.60
N ARG A 197 -22.95 -18.17 -1.12
CA ARG A 197 -24.20 -17.84 -1.82
C ARG A 197 -23.93 -17.16 -3.16
N MET A 198 -23.00 -16.21 -3.19
CA MET A 198 -22.60 -15.51 -4.42
C MET A 198 -21.99 -16.48 -5.44
N ASN A 199 -21.15 -17.42 -5.01
CA ASN A 199 -20.57 -18.42 -5.91
C ASN A 199 -21.63 -19.40 -6.44
N ASN A 200 -22.57 -19.81 -5.61
CA ASN A 200 -23.62 -20.77 -5.99
C ASN A 200 -24.68 -20.16 -6.90
N SER A 201 -24.91 -18.84 -6.86
CA SER A 201 -25.85 -18.17 -7.76
C SER A 201 -25.37 -18.12 -9.21
N GLY A 202 -24.06 -18.27 -9.44
CA GLY A 202 -23.44 -18.11 -10.76
C GLY A 202 -23.43 -16.67 -11.27
N GLU A 203 -23.98 -15.72 -10.51
CA GLU A 203 -23.95 -14.30 -10.79
C GLU A 203 -22.81 -13.63 -10.04
N PHE A 204 -21.75 -13.27 -10.77
CA PHE A 204 -20.64 -12.53 -10.22
C PHE A 204 -20.84 -11.03 -10.48
N PRO A 205 -21.17 -10.24 -9.45
CA PRO A 205 -21.31 -8.80 -9.64
C PRO A 205 -19.97 -8.21 -10.11
N LYS A 206 -20.06 -7.22 -10.99
CA LYS A 206 -18.90 -6.45 -11.46
C LYS A 206 -19.01 -5.03 -10.95
N ALA A 207 -17.89 -4.43 -10.61
CA ALA A 207 -17.85 -3.01 -10.30
C ALA A 207 -18.05 -2.18 -11.56
N SER A 208 -18.81 -1.12 -11.45
CA SER A 208 -18.95 -0.11 -12.50
C SER A 208 -17.93 1.00 -12.31
N PRO A 209 -17.42 1.59 -13.40
CA PRO A 209 -16.56 2.77 -13.31
C PRO A 209 -17.31 3.94 -12.66
N VAL A 210 -16.76 4.50 -11.58
CA VAL A 210 -17.36 5.63 -10.83
C VAL A 210 -16.43 6.83 -10.72
N VAL A 211 -15.17 6.64 -11.09
CA VAL A 211 -14.13 7.68 -11.05
C VAL A 211 -13.10 7.40 -12.13
N SER A 212 -12.48 8.44 -12.68
CA SER A 212 -11.43 8.29 -13.70
C SER A 212 -10.02 8.31 -13.08
N PRO A 213 -8.99 7.81 -13.80
CA PRO A 213 -7.60 7.94 -13.39
C PRO A 213 -7.18 9.40 -13.14
N GLU A 214 -7.66 10.32 -13.96
CA GLU A 214 -7.38 11.76 -13.84
C GLU A 214 -7.97 12.35 -12.57
N ASP A 215 -9.16 11.89 -12.16
CA ASP A 215 -9.77 12.30 -10.89
C ASP A 215 -8.96 11.84 -9.69
N ILE A 216 -8.37 10.63 -9.75
CA ILE A 216 -7.47 10.15 -8.69
C ILE A 216 -6.20 11.01 -8.61
N VAL A 217 -5.60 11.36 -9.75
CA VAL A 217 -4.42 12.24 -9.77
C VAL A 217 -4.75 13.60 -9.15
N ARG A 218 -5.90 14.19 -9.50
CA ARG A 218 -6.38 15.45 -8.89
C ARG A 218 -6.63 15.29 -7.39
N ALA A 219 -7.24 14.18 -6.96
CA ALA A 219 -7.50 13.92 -5.56
C ALA A 219 -6.19 13.80 -4.74
N ARG A 220 -5.11 13.25 -5.32
CA ARG A 220 -3.78 13.21 -4.69
C ARG A 220 -3.24 14.60 -4.37
N GLU A 221 -3.45 15.58 -5.26
CA GLU A 221 -3.06 16.97 -5.01
C GLU A 221 -3.84 17.53 -3.81
N VAL A 222 -5.15 17.30 -3.77
CA VAL A 222 -6.00 17.74 -2.65
C VAL A 222 -5.64 17.04 -1.34
N VAL A 223 -5.28 15.75 -1.36
CA VAL A 223 -4.79 15.03 -0.18
C VAL A 223 -3.52 15.67 0.39
N ARG A 224 -2.59 16.14 -0.46
CA ARG A 224 -1.37 16.83 0.00
C ARG A 224 -1.69 18.14 0.72
N GLU A 225 -2.78 18.82 0.35
CA GLU A 225 -3.24 20.07 0.97
C GLU A 225 -3.95 19.86 2.31
N VAL A 226 -4.35 18.61 2.68
CA VAL A 226 -4.93 18.33 4.01
C VAL A 226 -4.03 18.91 5.08
N TYR A 227 -4.61 19.75 5.94
CA TYR A 227 -3.86 20.45 6.97
C TYR A 227 -3.34 19.48 8.03
N MET A 228 -2.09 19.64 8.40
CA MET A 228 -1.46 18.93 9.50
C MET A 228 -0.83 19.96 10.44
N ASP A 229 -1.28 19.99 11.69
CA ASP A 229 -0.73 20.87 12.70
C ASP A 229 0.68 20.39 13.10
N GLU A 230 1.57 21.33 13.47
CA GLU A 230 2.93 21.00 13.91
C GLU A 230 2.95 20.00 15.09
N LYS A 231 1.94 20.05 15.95
CA LYS A 231 1.80 19.09 17.06
C LYS A 231 1.56 17.66 16.56
N ILE A 232 0.80 17.49 15.46
CA ILE A 232 0.58 16.19 14.83
C ILE A 232 1.87 15.72 14.13
N GLU A 233 2.59 16.62 13.46
CA GLU A 233 3.89 16.29 12.88
C GLU A 233 4.87 15.81 13.95
N ARG A 234 4.93 16.50 15.07
CA ARG A 234 5.75 16.11 16.23
C ARG A 234 5.30 14.76 16.79
N TYR A 235 3.99 14.53 16.93
CA TYR A 235 3.46 13.25 17.39
C TYR A 235 3.86 12.09 16.48
N ILE A 236 3.84 12.28 15.15
CA ILE A 236 4.32 11.29 14.17
C ILE A 236 5.82 11.01 14.37
N VAL A 237 6.61 12.06 14.53
CA VAL A 237 8.06 11.92 14.76
C VAL A 237 8.32 11.18 16.07
N ASP A 238 7.61 11.52 17.14
CA ASP A 238 7.74 10.88 18.45
C ASP A 238 7.39 9.38 18.39
N ILE A 239 6.32 8.99 17.70
CA ILE A 239 5.99 7.59 17.48
C ILE A 239 7.13 6.84 16.78
N VAL A 240 7.66 7.40 15.69
CA VAL A 240 8.75 6.75 14.96
C VAL A 240 10.04 6.74 15.77
N TYR A 241 10.32 7.82 16.51
CA TYR A 241 11.52 7.94 17.35
C TYR A 241 11.47 6.96 18.54
N ALA A 242 10.30 6.75 19.14
CA ALA A 242 10.09 5.77 20.20
C ALA A 242 10.40 4.32 19.76
N THR A 243 10.33 4.02 18.46
CA THR A 243 10.78 2.72 17.94
C THR A 243 12.31 2.57 17.90
N ARG A 244 13.06 3.68 17.92
CA ARG A 244 14.54 3.70 17.87
C ARG A 244 15.17 3.79 19.26
N VAL A 245 14.54 4.58 20.14
CA VAL A 245 15.03 4.86 21.50
C VAL A 245 13.84 4.72 22.48
N PRO A 246 13.30 3.49 22.64
CA PRO A 246 12.11 3.26 23.45
C PRO A 246 12.28 3.67 24.92
N GLU A 247 13.50 3.61 25.47
CA GLU A 247 13.79 4.03 26.83
C GLU A 247 13.47 5.50 27.12
N ASP A 248 13.59 6.39 26.12
CA ASP A 248 13.27 7.83 26.27
C ASP A 248 11.77 8.08 26.45
N TYR A 249 10.96 7.11 26.03
CA TYR A 249 9.49 7.13 26.14
C TYR A 249 8.97 6.21 27.25
N GLY A 250 9.83 5.78 28.16
CA GLY A 250 9.47 4.92 29.29
C GLY A 250 9.28 3.43 28.94
N LEU A 251 9.55 3.04 27.71
CA LEU A 251 9.39 1.68 27.18
C LEU A 251 10.69 0.86 27.30
N LYS A 252 11.28 0.80 28.49
CA LYS A 252 12.54 0.10 28.73
C LYS A 252 12.49 -1.38 28.38
N ASN A 253 11.31 -2.01 28.52
CA ASN A 253 11.06 -3.40 28.18
C ASN A 253 11.17 -3.69 26.67
N LEU A 254 11.05 -2.69 25.81
CA LEU A 254 11.16 -2.85 24.36
C LEU A 254 12.60 -2.75 23.83
N LYS A 255 13.53 -2.25 24.65
CA LYS A 255 14.92 -2.01 24.23
C LYS A 255 15.58 -3.26 23.67
N ASP A 256 15.44 -4.38 24.35
CA ASP A 256 16.07 -5.65 24.00
C ASP A 256 15.26 -6.46 22.97
N LEU A 257 14.03 -5.99 22.64
CA LEU A 257 13.12 -6.63 21.69
C LEU A 257 13.22 -6.04 20.27
N ILE A 258 13.70 -4.81 20.12
CA ILE A 258 13.82 -4.10 18.84
C ILE A 258 15.27 -4.08 18.38
N SER A 259 15.57 -4.70 17.25
CA SER A 259 16.90 -4.68 16.63
C SER A 259 17.14 -3.37 15.85
N PHE A 260 16.11 -2.84 15.20
CA PHE A 260 16.10 -1.53 14.56
C PHE A 260 14.69 -0.95 14.48
N GLY A 261 14.58 0.37 14.56
CA GLY A 261 13.31 1.10 14.46
C GLY A 261 13.07 1.72 13.09
N GLY A 262 11.93 2.39 12.95
CA GLY A 262 11.51 3.02 11.70
C GLY A 262 12.48 4.07 11.16
N SER A 263 12.73 4.09 9.86
CA SER A 263 13.52 5.10 9.16
C SER A 263 12.73 6.43 9.01
N PRO A 264 13.33 7.54 8.55
CA PRO A 264 12.58 8.75 8.19
C PRO A 264 11.48 8.51 7.15
N ARG A 265 11.60 7.47 6.32
CA ARG A 265 10.51 7.04 5.42
C ARG A 265 9.25 6.64 6.17
N ALA A 266 9.39 6.09 7.38
CA ALA A 266 8.24 5.78 8.24
C ALA A 266 7.45 7.04 8.60
N SER A 267 8.13 8.12 9.01
CA SER A 267 7.48 9.40 9.31
C SER A 267 6.78 10.01 8.10
N ILE A 268 7.44 9.97 6.93
CA ILE A 268 6.87 10.44 5.67
C ILE A 268 5.62 9.60 5.30
N SER A 269 5.72 8.29 5.39
CA SER A 269 4.61 7.38 5.08
C SER A 269 3.44 7.55 6.04
N LEU A 270 3.71 7.73 7.35
CA LEU A 270 2.66 8.01 8.36
C LEU A 270 1.95 9.32 8.06
N SER A 271 2.70 10.39 7.75
CA SER A 271 2.13 11.69 7.41
C SER A 271 1.20 11.60 6.20
N MET A 272 1.67 10.99 5.12
CA MET A 272 0.89 10.87 3.89
C MET A 272 -0.31 9.93 4.05
N ALA A 273 -0.15 8.80 4.73
CA ALA A 273 -1.24 7.86 5.01
C ALA A 273 -2.31 8.49 5.93
N ALA A 274 -1.91 9.26 6.95
CA ALA A 274 -2.84 9.96 7.83
C ALA A 274 -3.62 11.06 7.08
N LYS A 275 -2.98 11.81 6.18
CA LYS A 275 -3.65 12.79 5.31
C LYS A 275 -4.66 12.10 4.37
N ALA A 276 -4.29 10.99 3.75
CA ALA A 276 -5.20 10.21 2.90
C ALA A 276 -6.37 9.63 3.71
N TYR A 277 -6.10 9.17 4.92
CA TYR A 277 -7.14 8.68 5.82
C TYR A 277 -8.12 9.80 6.23
N ALA A 278 -7.62 10.99 6.62
CA ALA A 278 -8.45 12.15 6.91
C ALA A 278 -9.32 12.55 5.70
N PHE A 279 -8.75 12.53 4.49
CA PHE A 279 -9.48 12.78 3.25
C PHE A 279 -10.62 11.76 3.03
N ILE A 280 -10.36 10.46 3.22
CA ILE A 280 -11.38 9.40 3.15
C ILE A 280 -12.49 9.66 4.19
N LYS A 281 -12.14 10.16 5.38
CA LYS A 281 -13.10 10.56 6.43
C LYS A 281 -13.69 11.96 6.20
N ARG A 282 -13.47 12.56 5.02
CA ARG A 282 -14.00 13.87 4.60
C ARG A 282 -13.61 15.03 5.50
N ARG A 283 -12.41 15.00 6.05
CA ARG A 283 -11.86 16.05 6.90
C ARG A 283 -10.69 16.75 6.23
N GLY A 284 -10.65 18.07 6.34
CA GLY A 284 -9.58 18.93 5.81
C GLY A 284 -8.37 19.02 6.72
N TYR A 285 -8.33 18.28 7.81
CA TYR A 285 -7.24 18.28 8.78
C TYR A 285 -7.05 16.90 9.39
N VAL A 286 -5.80 16.61 9.78
CA VAL A 286 -5.41 15.36 10.44
C VAL A 286 -5.61 15.49 11.96
N ILE A 287 -6.11 14.43 12.58
CA ILE A 287 -6.22 14.28 14.03
C ILE A 287 -5.34 13.10 14.51
N PRO A 288 -5.00 13.01 15.80
CA PRO A 288 -4.17 11.91 16.30
C PRO A 288 -4.71 10.52 15.99
N GLU A 289 -6.03 10.36 15.99
CA GLU A 289 -6.70 9.10 15.67
C GLU A 289 -6.43 8.63 14.24
N ASP A 290 -6.21 9.54 13.30
CA ASP A 290 -5.85 9.18 11.91
C ASP A 290 -4.46 8.56 11.85
N VAL A 291 -3.52 9.16 12.59
CA VAL A 291 -2.16 8.63 12.71
C VAL A 291 -2.19 7.24 13.34
N ARG A 292 -2.93 7.08 14.45
CA ARG A 292 -3.08 5.79 15.15
C ARG A 292 -3.71 4.73 14.26
N ALA A 293 -4.70 5.10 13.44
CA ALA A 293 -5.41 4.18 12.56
C ALA A 293 -4.53 3.56 11.47
N VAL A 294 -3.54 4.31 10.96
CA VAL A 294 -2.65 3.83 9.87
C VAL A 294 -1.29 3.34 10.39
N CYS A 295 -0.99 3.56 11.67
CA CYS A 295 0.30 3.28 12.27
C CYS A 295 0.73 1.80 12.13
N PRO A 296 -0.13 0.79 12.43
CA PRO A 296 0.27 -0.61 12.28
C PRO A 296 0.68 -0.97 10.86
N GLU A 297 -0.06 -0.54 9.86
CA GLU A 297 0.20 -0.84 8.45
C GLU A 297 1.47 -0.16 7.93
N VAL A 298 1.81 1.00 8.47
CA VAL A 298 3.02 1.73 8.10
C VAL A 298 4.25 1.18 8.80
N LEU A 299 4.15 0.77 10.05
CA LEU A 299 5.32 0.44 10.89
C LEU A 299 5.65 -1.05 10.95
N ARG A 300 4.68 -1.99 10.78
CA ARG A 300 4.93 -3.42 11.03
C ARG A 300 6.09 -4.02 10.22
N HIS A 301 6.38 -3.48 9.06
CA HIS A 301 7.48 -3.93 8.19
C HIS A 301 8.73 -3.05 8.29
N ARG A 302 8.73 -2.12 9.23
CA ARG A 302 9.82 -1.17 9.47
C ARG A 302 10.45 -1.31 10.85
N LEU A 303 10.00 -2.33 11.59
CA LEU A 303 10.54 -2.74 12.88
C LEU A 303 11.24 -4.09 12.71
N GLY A 304 12.52 -4.14 13.02
CA GLY A 304 13.25 -5.40 13.16
C GLY A 304 13.12 -5.92 14.58
N LEU A 305 12.77 -7.18 14.71
CA LEU A 305 12.75 -7.87 15.99
C LEU A 305 14.11 -8.49 16.29
N THR A 306 14.40 -8.69 17.57
CA THR A 306 15.54 -9.51 18.02
C THR A 306 15.16 -10.97 18.12
N TYR A 307 16.15 -11.87 18.14
CA TYR A 307 15.90 -13.30 18.42
C TYR A 307 15.20 -13.53 19.77
N GLU A 308 15.42 -12.67 20.74
CA GLU A 308 14.74 -12.70 22.04
C GLU A 308 13.26 -12.44 21.89
N ALA A 309 12.88 -11.41 21.12
CA ALA A 309 11.47 -11.12 20.80
C ALA A 309 10.80 -12.28 20.06
N GLU A 310 11.50 -12.89 19.09
CA GLU A 310 10.99 -14.05 18.36
C GLU A 310 10.80 -15.27 19.29
N ALA A 311 11.75 -15.52 20.21
CA ALA A 311 11.66 -16.60 21.19
C ALA A 311 10.50 -16.41 22.18
N GLU A 312 10.16 -15.16 22.50
CA GLU A 312 9.02 -14.78 23.35
C GLU A 312 7.71 -14.68 22.57
N ASN A 313 7.72 -14.92 21.26
CA ASN A 313 6.59 -14.75 20.35
C ASN A 313 6.00 -13.33 20.35
N VAL A 314 6.83 -12.31 20.59
CA VAL A 314 6.42 -10.91 20.51
C VAL A 314 6.25 -10.50 19.04
N THR A 315 5.13 -9.88 18.73
CA THR A 315 4.80 -9.43 17.38
C THR A 315 5.14 -7.94 17.18
N PRO A 316 5.42 -7.49 15.93
CA PRO A 316 5.56 -6.06 15.63
C PRO A 316 4.34 -5.25 16.06
N GLU A 317 3.14 -5.82 15.94
CA GLU A 317 1.87 -5.19 16.33
C GLU A 317 1.82 -4.88 17.82
N GLU A 318 2.25 -5.80 18.67
CA GLU A 318 2.30 -5.62 20.12
C GLU A 318 3.28 -4.50 20.52
N ILE A 319 4.41 -4.42 19.83
CA ILE A 319 5.38 -3.32 20.02
C ILE A 319 4.78 -1.99 19.59
N ILE A 320 4.16 -1.94 18.40
CA ILE A 320 3.52 -0.73 17.87
C ILE A 320 2.41 -0.26 18.81
N GLU A 321 1.60 -1.16 19.33
CA GLU A 321 0.55 -0.82 20.28
C GLU A 321 1.11 -0.20 21.57
N GLN A 322 2.18 -0.75 22.14
CA GLN A 322 2.85 -0.19 23.30
C GLN A 322 3.41 1.21 22.99
N VAL A 323 4.05 1.39 21.83
CA VAL A 323 4.59 2.69 21.40
C VAL A 323 3.47 3.73 21.28
N ILE A 324 2.38 3.41 20.57
CA ILE A 324 1.24 4.33 20.38
C ILE A 324 0.60 4.73 21.72
N ASN A 325 0.59 3.82 22.70
CA ASN A 325 -0.02 4.08 24.00
C ASN A 325 0.91 4.86 24.95
N ALA A 326 2.23 4.81 24.73
CA ALA A 326 3.21 5.53 25.56
C ALA A 326 3.46 6.96 25.07
N VAL A 327 3.40 7.20 23.76
CA VAL A 327 3.65 8.54 23.20
C VAL A 327 2.45 9.46 23.52
N ILE A 328 2.78 10.64 24.04
CA ILE A 328 1.78 11.62 24.49
C ILE A 328 0.99 12.14 23.27
N VAL A 329 -0.33 12.02 23.35
CA VAL A 329 -1.24 12.56 22.33
C VAL A 329 -1.33 14.08 22.50
N PRO A 330 -1.17 14.87 21.40
CA PRO A 330 -1.17 16.34 21.48
C PRO A 330 -2.55 16.95 21.74
#